data_cc468ca9e95bd53d5b60a14d86069bdf
#
_entry.id   cc468ca9e95bd53d5b60a14d86069bdf
#
_cell.length_a   1.000
_cell.length_b   1.000
_cell.length_c   1.000
_cell.angle_alpha   90.00
_cell.angle_beta   90.00
_cell.angle_gamma   90.00
#
_symmetry.space_group_name_H-M   'P 1'
#
loop_
_entity.id
_entity.type
_entity.pdbx_description
1 polymer ?
#
loop_
_entity_poly.entity_id
_entity_poly.type
_entity_poly.pdbx_seq_one_letter_code
_entity_poly.pdbx_strand_id
1 'polypeptide(L)'
;ENLKTVCGGEGILLLLYSIYGAFFALVGYVINVAVIARNFPFQTYEATNFIKIFQGVLLERLQDTAGNLLMLFGYIEEKGFLSLRGLISMIAFALLAGIVLLVKRVNAIEEKKGKEPDLRSFIRYFFVIAFILNTFVFVFTTSTIVSRYYITVFIFVLPLICFYYELEERCLDRYLVLLFLCGCLGLGTVKCVYSFVDKDKNAEEKKVAAFLEAEGYSFGYASYWNANIMTELSDGVLEVANIGDFETMSYFRWSSPMKYYETDYHQGKTFLLMTGEQREEYSDLKVLKNGKQIYADDTYVVFHYDSVQEVFADS
;
A
#
# COMPACT_ATOMS: atom_id res chain seq x y z
N GLU A 1 43.62 -10.96 8.44
CA GLU A 1 42.72 -11.42 9.54
C GLU A 1 41.33 -11.78 9.04
N ASN A 2 40.71 -10.98 8.17
CA ASN A 2 39.36 -11.24 7.66
C ASN A 2 39.21 -12.53 6.82
N LEU A 3 40.24 -13.03 6.18
CA LEU A 3 40.18 -14.28 5.41
C LEU A 3 40.19 -15.54 6.30
N LYS A 4 40.79 -15.46 7.49
CA LYS A 4 40.79 -16.59 8.44
C LYS A 4 39.44 -16.81 9.12
N THR A 5 38.66 -15.75 9.29
CA THR A 5 37.29 -15.82 9.83
C THR A 5 36.30 -16.44 8.82
N VAL A 6 36.51 -16.22 7.53
CA VAL A 6 35.69 -16.83 6.46
C VAL A 6 36.02 -18.34 6.27
N CYS A 7 37.25 -18.76 6.55
CA CYS A 7 37.66 -20.17 6.46
C CYS A 7 37.48 -20.96 7.76
N GLY A 8 37.00 -20.35 8.85
CA GLY A 8 36.64 -21.04 10.09
C GLY A 8 35.27 -21.72 9.98
N GLY A 9 35.00 -22.67 10.91
CA GLY A 9 33.77 -23.44 10.93
C GLY A 9 32.49 -22.60 10.86
N GLU A 10 32.48 -21.37 11.41
CA GLU A 10 31.37 -20.44 11.37
C GLU A 10 31.16 -19.85 9.97
N GLY A 11 32.21 -19.57 9.22
CA GLY A 11 32.11 -19.10 7.85
C GLY A 11 31.54 -20.16 6.90
N ILE A 12 31.90 -21.43 7.11
CA ILE A 12 31.36 -22.56 6.36
C ILE A 12 29.85 -22.71 6.65
N LEU A 13 29.47 -22.59 7.92
CA LEU A 13 28.07 -22.70 8.36
C LEU A 13 27.23 -21.56 7.77
N LEU A 14 27.72 -20.33 7.78
CA LEU A 14 27.08 -19.18 7.15
C LEU A 14 26.90 -19.38 5.64
N LEU A 15 27.92 -19.88 4.96
CA LEU A 15 27.86 -20.19 3.52
C LEU A 15 26.80 -21.28 3.25
N LEU A 16 26.74 -22.33 4.05
CA LEU A 16 25.72 -23.36 3.93
C LEU A 16 24.30 -22.80 4.09
N TYR A 17 24.06 -22.00 5.13
CA TYR A 17 22.76 -21.33 5.31
C TYR A 17 22.40 -20.40 4.14
N SER A 18 23.37 -19.70 3.59
CA SER A 18 23.16 -18.86 2.41
C SER A 18 22.80 -19.69 1.17
N ILE A 19 23.45 -20.82 0.96
CA ILE A 19 23.14 -21.75 -0.12
C ILE A 19 21.74 -22.35 0.06
N TYR A 20 21.38 -22.78 1.27
CA TYR A 20 20.02 -23.26 1.57
C TYR A 20 18.98 -22.16 1.31
N GLY A 21 19.21 -20.95 1.77
CA GLY A 21 18.33 -19.82 1.52
C GLY A 21 18.13 -19.55 0.03
N ALA A 22 19.21 -19.52 -0.74
CA ALA A 22 19.18 -19.35 -2.18
C ALA A 22 18.44 -20.50 -2.89
N PHE A 23 18.65 -21.73 -2.46
CA PHE A 23 17.94 -22.89 -3.00
C PHE A 23 16.42 -22.79 -2.77
N PHE A 24 15.98 -22.51 -1.55
CA PHE A 24 14.55 -22.37 -1.29
C PHE A 24 13.94 -21.16 -1.98
N ALA A 25 14.66 -20.05 -2.13
CA ALA A 25 14.22 -18.90 -2.92
C ALA A 25 14.04 -19.29 -4.39
N LEU A 26 14.97 -20.08 -4.97
CA LEU A 26 14.86 -20.57 -6.33
C LEU A 26 13.66 -21.52 -6.51
N VAL A 27 13.46 -22.45 -5.55
CA VAL A 27 12.30 -23.36 -5.57
C VAL A 27 11.00 -22.55 -5.51
N GLY A 28 10.91 -21.59 -4.60
CA GLY A 28 9.76 -20.70 -4.51
C GLY A 28 9.51 -19.91 -5.81
N TYR A 29 10.55 -19.41 -6.43
CA TYR A 29 10.47 -18.72 -7.72
C TYR A 29 9.96 -19.65 -8.83
N VAL A 30 10.48 -20.86 -8.93
CA VAL A 30 10.05 -21.86 -9.93
C VAL A 30 8.58 -22.23 -9.72
N ILE A 31 8.16 -22.48 -8.48
CA ILE A 31 6.74 -22.75 -8.16
C ILE A 31 5.87 -21.55 -8.56
N ASN A 32 6.30 -20.34 -8.25
CA ASN A 32 5.56 -19.14 -8.62
C ASN A 32 5.38 -19.03 -10.14
N VAL A 33 6.46 -19.15 -10.91
CA VAL A 33 6.42 -18.98 -12.37
C VAL A 33 5.74 -20.16 -13.06
N ALA A 34 6.03 -21.40 -12.65
CA ALA A 34 5.56 -22.59 -13.36
C ALA A 34 4.14 -23.03 -12.98
N VAL A 35 3.71 -22.72 -11.74
CA VAL A 35 2.41 -23.18 -11.23
C VAL A 35 1.49 -21.99 -10.95
N ILE A 36 1.92 -21.04 -10.10
CA ILE A 36 1.02 -19.98 -9.63
C ILE A 36 0.69 -19.00 -10.76
N ALA A 37 1.69 -18.42 -11.40
CA ALA A 37 1.48 -17.43 -12.47
C ALA A 37 0.79 -18.01 -13.72
N ARG A 38 0.85 -19.34 -13.88
CA ARG A 38 0.21 -20.04 -15.00
C ARG A 38 -1.28 -20.28 -14.77
N ASN A 39 -1.68 -20.52 -13.52
CA ASN A 39 -3.05 -20.84 -13.14
C ASN A 39 -3.82 -19.62 -12.62
N PHE A 40 -3.11 -18.60 -12.18
CA PHE A 40 -3.69 -17.36 -11.66
C PHE A 40 -3.10 -16.19 -12.45
N PRO A 41 -3.87 -15.58 -13.35
CA PRO A 41 -3.42 -14.39 -14.07
C PRO A 41 -3.23 -13.25 -13.08
N PHE A 42 -1.97 -12.86 -12.92
CA PHE A 42 -1.63 -11.63 -12.21
C PHE A 42 -1.56 -10.50 -13.22
N GLN A 43 -1.98 -9.32 -12.80
CA GLN A 43 -1.68 -8.13 -13.56
C GLN A 43 -0.15 -7.97 -13.62
N THR A 44 0.40 -7.93 -14.81
CA THR A 44 1.77 -7.49 -15.00
C THR A 44 1.78 -5.98 -14.89
N TYR A 45 2.36 -5.47 -13.79
CA TYR A 45 2.65 -4.05 -13.72
C TYR A 45 3.62 -3.67 -14.84
N GLU A 46 3.45 -2.49 -15.39
CA GLU A 46 4.42 -1.93 -16.31
C GLU A 46 5.82 -2.01 -15.69
N ALA A 47 6.80 -2.41 -16.50
CA ALA A 47 8.16 -2.54 -16.02
C ALA A 47 8.62 -1.22 -15.40
N THR A 48 9.06 -1.28 -14.15
CA THR A 48 9.63 -0.12 -13.47
C THR A 48 10.91 0.30 -14.19
N ASN A 49 10.89 1.46 -14.82
CA ASN A 49 12.01 2.00 -15.57
C ASN A 49 12.73 3.10 -14.77
N PHE A 50 14.03 3.27 -15.02
CA PHE A 50 14.75 4.41 -14.48
C PHE A 50 14.30 5.69 -15.17
N ILE A 51 14.09 6.75 -14.40
CA ILE A 51 13.79 8.07 -14.95
C ILE A 51 15.06 8.69 -15.56
N LYS A 52 14.88 9.49 -16.61
CA LYS A 52 15.99 10.28 -17.18
C LYS A 52 16.20 11.52 -16.31
N ILE A 53 17.27 11.55 -15.54
CA ILE A 53 17.58 12.58 -14.53
C ILE A 53 17.56 14.01 -15.12
N PHE A 54 17.88 14.15 -16.40
CA PHE A 54 17.98 15.44 -17.08
C PHE A 54 16.66 16.01 -17.63
N GLN A 55 15.52 15.36 -17.41
CA GLN A 55 14.22 15.80 -17.96
C GLN A 55 13.37 16.65 -16.98
N GLY A 56 13.94 17.19 -15.91
CA GLY A 56 13.20 18.03 -14.94
C GLY A 56 12.31 17.26 -13.96
N VAL A 57 12.10 15.98 -14.18
CA VAL A 57 11.19 15.12 -13.39
C VAL A 57 11.75 14.80 -12.00
N LEU A 58 13.06 14.92 -11.81
CA LEU A 58 13.72 14.56 -10.54
C LEU A 58 13.21 15.38 -9.35
N LEU A 59 13.01 16.70 -9.55
CA LEU A 59 12.56 17.59 -8.48
C LEU A 59 11.12 17.24 -8.06
N GLU A 60 10.25 16.98 -9.03
CA GLU A 60 8.87 16.53 -8.81
C GLU A 60 8.86 15.22 -8.01
N ARG A 61 9.62 14.21 -8.44
CA ARG A 61 9.76 12.93 -7.73
C ARG A 61 10.27 13.09 -6.29
N LEU A 62 11.21 14.00 -6.05
CA LEU A 62 11.70 14.31 -4.71
C LEU A 62 10.60 14.94 -3.86
N GLN A 63 9.81 15.85 -4.41
CA GLN A 63 8.68 16.49 -3.72
C GLN A 63 7.59 15.46 -3.38
N ASP A 64 7.23 14.61 -4.33
CA ASP A 64 6.25 13.53 -4.13
C ASP A 64 6.72 12.55 -3.07
N THR A 65 7.99 12.14 -3.13
CA THR A 65 8.57 11.22 -2.14
C THR A 65 8.56 11.84 -0.74
N ALA A 66 8.93 13.11 -0.62
CA ALA A 66 8.88 13.84 0.64
C ALA A 66 7.44 14.02 1.15
N GLY A 67 6.50 14.38 0.28
CA GLY A 67 5.08 14.48 0.58
C GLY A 67 4.51 13.16 1.11
N ASN A 68 4.77 12.06 0.41
CA ASN A 68 4.34 10.72 0.82
C ASN A 68 4.94 10.27 2.16
N LEU A 69 6.21 10.63 2.44
CA LEU A 69 6.81 10.40 3.75
C LEU A 69 6.08 11.19 4.84
N LEU A 70 5.77 12.46 4.59
CA LEU A 70 5.06 13.31 5.54
C LEU A 70 3.61 12.87 5.76
N MET A 71 2.96 12.29 4.75
CA MET A 71 1.60 11.73 4.87
C MET A 71 1.51 10.61 5.91
N LEU A 72 2.58 9.82 6.13
CA LEU A 72 2.62 8.83 7.21
C LEU A 72 2.42 9.45 8.60
N PHE A 73 2.77 10.72 8.74
CA PHE A 73 2.66 11.47 9.98
C PHE A 73 1.44 12.43 10.02
N GLY A 74 0.57 12.35 9.01
CA GLY A 74 -0.69 13.09 8.98
C GLY A 74 -0.69 14.37 8.14
N TYR A 75 0.32 14.58 7.29
CA TYR A 75 0.31 15.66 6.31
C TYR A 75 -0.82 15.46 5.29
N ILE A 76 -1.48 16.56 4.93
CA ILE A 76 -2.48 16.64 3.86
C ILE A 76 -2.08 17.81 2.96
N GLU A 77 -1.78 17.50 1.73
CA GLU A 77 -1.24 18.43 0.74
C GLU A 77 -2.15 19.62 0.48
N GLU A 78 -3.47 19.37 0.35
CA GLU A 78 -4.50 20.37 0.05
C GLU A 78 -4.66 21.47 1.11
N LYS A 79 -4.20 21.24 2.34
CA LYS A 79 -4.38 22.19 3.46
C LYS A 79 -3.19 23.12 3.71
N GLY A 80 -2.07 22.89 3.03
CA GLY A 80 -0.86 23.70 3.15
C GLY A 80 -0.12 23.61 4.49
N PHE A 81 1.11 24.11 4.53
CA PHE A 81 2.03 24.00 5.69
C PHE A 81 1.60 24.80 6.93
N LEU A 82 0.85 25.89 6.76
CA LEU A 82 0.44 26.76 7.86
C LEU A 82 -0.87 26.34 8.56
N SER A 83 -1.51 25.30 8.07
CA SER A 83 -2.67 24.71 8.75
C SER A 83 -2.26 23.95 10.02
N LEU A 84 -3.21 23.69 10.91
CA LEU A 84 -2.97 22.84 12.10
C LEU A 84 -2.35 21.49 11.71
N ARG A 85 -2.77 20.92 10.58
CA ARG A 85 -2.22 19.67 10.03
C ARG A 85 -0.83 19.88 9.42
N GLY A 86 -0.54 21.06 8.86
CA GLY A 86 0.80 21.44 8.43
C GLY A 86 1.78 21.50 9.59
N LEU A 87 1.37 22.07 10.74
CA LEU A 87 2.18 22.09 11.96
C LEU A 87 2.45 20.66 12.49
N ILE A 88 1.45 19.78 12.44
CA ILE A 88 1.62 18.37 12.81
C ILE A 88 2.64 17.70 11.87
N SER A 89 2.62 18.01 10.57
CA SER A 89 3.58 17.46 9.60
C SER A 89 5.01 17.98 9.82
N MET A 90 5.16 19.23 10.27
CA MET A 90 6.47 19.77 10.64
C MET A 90 7.03 19.07 11.89
N ILE A 91 6.18 18.79 12.87
CA ILE A 91 6.55 17.96 14.02
C ILE A 91 6.95 16.56 13.57
N ALA A 92 6.20 15.98 12.64
CA ALA A 92 6.52 14.69 12.05
C ALA A 92 7.86 14.69 11.30
N PHE A 93 8.18 15.77 10.59
CA PHE A 93 9.50 15.94 9.96
C PHE A 93 10.60 16.06 11.00
N ALA A 94 10.39 16.83 12.07
CA ALA A 94 11.33 16.92 13.18
C ALA A 94 11.53 15.56 13.88
N LEU A 95 10.48 14.76 14.01
CA LEU A 95 10.56 13.39 14.50
C LEU A 95 11.39 12.49 13.58
N LEU A 96 11.20 12.60 12.26
CA LEU A 96 12.01 11.87 11.28
C LEU A 96 13.49 12.25 11.37
N ALA A 97 13.78 13.55 11.46
CA ALA A 97 15.14 14.03 11.67
C ALA A 97 15.72 13.53 13.02
N GLY A 98 14.91 13.48 14.06
CA GLY A 98 15.25 12.90 15.37
C GLY A 98 15.63 11.42 15.26
N ILE A 99 14.92 10.64 14.46
CA ILE A 99 15.24 9.23 14.20
C ILE A 99 16.61 9.08 13.53
N VAL A 100 16.94 9.92 12.55
CA VAL A 100 18.26 9.90 11.89
C VAL A 100 19.38 10.25 12.88
N LEU A 101 19.15 11.24 13.74
CA LEU A 101 20.09 11.60 14.82
C LEU A 101 20.22 10.48 15.84
N LEU A 102 19.13 9.81 16.19
CA LEU A 102 19.11 8.65 17.07
C LEU A 102 19.98 7.52 16.52
N VAL A 103 19.86 7.18 15.23
CA VAL A 103 20.70 6.16 14.58
C VAL A 103 22.17 6.51 14.67
N LYS A 104 22.53 7.76 14.38
CA LYS A 104 23.93 8.22 14.51
C LYS A 104 24.45 8.11 15.95
N ARG A 105 23.61 8.42 16.92
CA ARG A 105 24.00 8.38 18.32
C ARG A 105 24.18 6.95 18.84
N VAL A 106 23.31 6.03 18.43
CA VAL A 106 23.47 4.59 18.74
C VAL A 106 24.81 4.08 18.20
N ASN A 107 25.16 4.46 16.95
CA ASN A 107 26.45 4.12 16.36
C ASN A 107 27.61 4.61 17.21
N ALA A 108 27.59 5.89 17.60
CA ALA A 108 28.68 6.50 18.39
C ALA A 108 28.82 5.88 19.79
N ILE A 109 27.73 5.43 20.42
CA ILE A 109 27.73 4.77 21.71
C ILE A 109 28.33 3.37 21.61
N GLU A 110 27.93 2.59 20.61
CA GLU A 110 28.46 1.25 20.38
C GLU A 110 29.95 1.24 20.05
N GLU A 111 30.36 2.16 19.17
CA GLU A 111 31.78 2.33 18.80
C GLU A 111 32.66 2.63 20.01
N LYS A 112 32.17 3.49 20.93
CA LYS A 112 32.87 3.81 22.20
C LYS A 112 32.94 2.61 23.16
N LYS A 113 31.97 1.70 23.13
CA LYS A 113 31.93 0.51 24.00
C LYS A 113 32.73 -0.68 23.42
N GLY A 114 33.31 -0.54 22.21
CA GLY A 114 34.16 -1.58 21.58
C GLY A 114 33.43 -2.90 21.35
N LYS A 115 32.11 -2.87 21.19
CA LYS A 115 31.29 -4.07 20.99
C LYS A 115 31.44 -4.59 19.56
N GLU A 116 31.57 -5.90 19.44
CA GLU A 116 31.49 -6.59 18.17
C GLU A 116 30.10 -6.44 17.53
N PRO A 117 29.99 -6.48 16.17
CA PRO A 117 28.71 -6.44 15.48
C PRO A 117 27.79 -7.56 15.98
N ASP A 118 26.68 -7.18 16.53
CA ASP A 118 25.64 -8.09 17.02
C ASP A 118 24.32 -7.88 16.23
N LEU A 119 23.25 -8.55 16.65
CA LEU A 119 21.92 -8.41 16.07
C LEU A 119 21.45 -6.94 16.02
N ARG A 120 21.86 -6.11 16.99
CA ARG A 120 21.51 -4.68 17.06
C ARG A 120 22.13 -3.91 15.91
N SER A 121 23.40 -4.17 15.63
CA SER A 121 24.11 -3.60 14.48
C SER A 121 23.43 -4.01 13.17
N PHE A 122 23.03 -5.27 13.04
CA PHE A 122 22.30 -5.76 11.86
C PHE A 122 20.98 -4.99 11.66
N ILE A 123 20.12 -4.87 12.67
CA ILE A 123 18.84 -4.17 12.59
C ILE A 123 19.06 -2.71 12.18
N ARG A 124 20.07 -2.05 12.72
CA ARG A 124 20.42 -0.68 12.41
C ARG A 124 20.82 -0.50 10.93
N TYR A 125 21.74 -1.32 10.44
CA TYR A 125 22.16 -1.28 9.05
C TYR A 125 21.01 -1.64 8.11
N PHE A 126 20.21 -2.63 8.47
CA PHE A 126 19.04 -3.00 7.69
C PHE A 126 18.05 -1.84 7.56
N PHE A 127 17.75 -1.14 8.65
CA PHE A 127 16.90 0.05 8.63
C PHE A 127 17.43 1.13 7.67
N VAL A 128 18.71 1.48 7.80
CA VAL A 128 19.32 2.53 6.96
C VAL A 128 19.33 2.13 5.49
N ILE A 129 19.73 0.89 5.20
CA ILE A 129 19.77 0.37 3.83
C ILE A 129 18.36 0.29 3.24
N ALA A 130 17.39 -0.24 3.98
CA ALA A 130 16.00 -0.34 3.52
C ALA A 130 15.40 1.05 3.23
N PHE A 131 15.65 2.04 4.09
CA PHE A 131 15.22 3.41 3.88
C PHE A 131 15.84 4.04 2.63
N ILE A 132 17.15 3.88 2.46
CA ILE A 132 17.88 4.40 1.28
C ILE A 132 17.36 3.72 0.00
N LEU A 133 17.21 2.40 0.00
CA LEU A 133 16.74 1.65 -1.17
C LEU A 133 15.32 2.03 -1.56
N ASN A 134 14.38 2.10 -0.60
CA ASN A 134 13.02 2.55 -0.87
C ASN A 134 13.00 3.96 -1.46
N THR A 135 13.73 4.88 -0.83
CA THR A 135 13.82 6.26 -1.33
C THR A 135 14.45 6.32 -2.71
N PHE A 136 15.50 5.54 -2.95
CA PHE A 136 16.15 5.44 -4.26
C PHE A 136 15.15 4.95 -5.33
N VAL A 137 14.41 3.89 -5.06
CA VAL A 137 13.40 3.36 -6.01
C VAL A 137 12.36 4.44 -6.34
N PHE A 138 11.82 5.13 -5.35
CA PHE A 138 10.79 6.14 -5.61
C PHE A 138 11.30 7.39 -6.31
N VAL A 139 12.50 7.84 -6.00
CA VAL A 139 13.08 9.05 -6.61
C VAL A 139 13.58 8.79 -8.03
N PHE A 140 14.20 7.64 -8.28
CA PHE A 140 14.93 7.38 -9.53
C PHE A 140 14.22 6.44 -10.51
N THR A 141 13.01 5.97 -10.20
CA THR A 141 12.24 5.11 -11.10
C THR A 141 10.83 5.64 -11.36
N THR A 142 10.16 5.06 -12.34
CA THR A 142 8.75 5.34 -12.65
C THR A 142 7.76 4.66 -11.68
N SER A 143 8.27 3.98 -10.65
CA SER A 143 7.42 3.29 -9.66
C SER A 143 6.45 4.25 -8.98
N THR A 144 5.21 3.82 -8.80
CA THR A 144 4.20 4.61 -8.08
C THR A 144 4.59 4.80 -6.64
N ILE A 145 4.59 6.04 -6.17
CA ILE A 145 4.93 6.40 -4.79
C ILE A 145 3.68 6.21 -3.94
N VAL A 146 3.79 5.37 -2.92
CA VAL A 146 2.72 5.16 -1.95
C VAL A 146 3.31 5.18 -0.54
N SER A 147 2.78 6.02 0.33
CA SER A 147 3.26 6.23 1.71
C SER A 147 3.37 4.93 2.51
N ARG A 148 2.45 3.98 2.31
CA ARG A 148 2.45 2.67 3.01
C ARG A 148 3.71 1.83 2.80
N TYR A 149 4.47 2.03 1.73
CA TYR A 149 5.70 1.28 1.49
C TYR A 149 6.83 1.65 2.46
N TYR A 150 6.74 2.79 3.13
CA TYR A 150 7.67 3.17 4.19
C TYR A 150 7.31 2.60 5.57
N ILE A 151 6.11 2.04 5.77
CA ILE A 151 5.67 1.50 7.07
C ILE A 151 6.63 0.42 7.57
N THR A 152 7.05 -0.49 6.67
CA THR A 152 8.00 -1.56 7.01
C THR A 152 9.33 -1.03 7.50
N VAL A 153 9.80 0.08 6.92
CA VAL A 153 11.03 0.74 7.36
C VAL A 153 10.86 1.33 8.75
N PHE A 154 9.72 1.96 9.03
CA PHE A 154 9.45 2.57 10.34
C PHE A 154 9.26 1.56 11.47
N ILE A 155 8.83 0.32 11.18
CA ILE A 155 8.76 -0.76 12.18
C ILE A 155 10.13 -1.00 12.83
N PHE A 156 11.23 -0.87 12.09
CA PHE A 156 12.58 -1.02 12.63
C PHE A 156 13.05 0.13 13.52
N VAL A 157 12.34 1.25 13.53
CA VAL A 157 12.63 2.38 14.43
C VAL A 157 12.36 2.01 15.89
N LEU A 158 11.34 1.22 16.15
CA LEU A 158 10.98 0.81 17.53
C LEU A 158 12.13 0.03 18.22
N PRO A 159 12.69 -1.03 17.64
CA PRO A 159 13.89 -1.69 18.18
C PRO A 159 15.06 -0.73 18.35
N LEU A 160 15.30 0.18 17.41
CA LEU A 160 16.39 1.15 17.51
C LEU A 160 16.23 2.09 18.72
N ILE A 161 15.01 2.55 18.97
CA ILE A 161 14.69 3.37 20.14
C ILE A 161 14.92 2.57 21.43
N CYS A 162 14.50 1.31 21.50
CA CYS A 162 14.74 0.45 22.64
C CYS A 162 16.24 0.24 22.89
N PHE A 163 17.02 0.00 21.84
CA PHE A 163 18.47 -0.13 21.95
C PHE A 163 19.15 1.15 22.42
N TYR A 164 18.70 2.30 21.91
CA TYR A 164 19.20 3.57 22.38
C TYR A 164 18.91 3.78 23.87
N TYR A 165 17.70 3.51 24.31
CA TYR A 165 17.29 3.63 25.70
C TYR A 165 18.13 2.72 26.63
N GLU A 166 18.42 1.52 26.20
CA GLU A 166 19.26 0.56 26.94
C GLU A 166 20.72 1.02 27.03
N LEU A 167 21.27 1.57 25.95
CA LEU A 167 22.67 1.94 25.83
C LEU A 167 23.00 3.32 26.41
N GLU A 168 22.05 4.24 26.44
CA GLU A 168 22.27 5.61 26.89
C GLU A 168 22.28 5.69 28.43
N GLU A 169 23.32 6.27 28.97
CA GLU A 169 23.50 6.43 30.43
C GLU A 169 23.01 7.79 30.94
N ARG A 170 22.84 8.77 30.05
CA ARG A 170 22.38 10.11 30.42
C ARG A 170 20.88 10.13 30.69
N CYS A 171 20.53 10.52 31.90
CA CYS A 171 19.14 10.56 32.34
C CYS A 171 18.26 11.46 31.45
N LEU A 172 18.75 12.66 31.09
CA LEU A 172 18.02 13.60 30.22
C LEU A 172 17.69 13.00 28.86
N ASP A 173 18.65 12.36 28.23
CA ASP A 173 18.46 11.77 26.89
C ASP A 173 17.48 10.59 26.94
N ARG A 174 17.46 9.81 28.01
CA ARG A 174 16.46 8.76 28.26
C ARG A 174 15.06 9.34 28.37
N TYR A 175 14.88 10.43 29.10
CA TYR A 175 13.57 11.10 29.22
C TYR A 175 13.10 11.68 27.89
N LEU A 176 13.99 12.24 27.07
CA LEU A 176 13.64 12.73 25.75
C LEU A 176 13.18 11.60 24.82
N VAL A 177 13.84 10.44 24.85
CA VAL A 177 13.42 9.25 24.11
C VAL A 177 12.05 8.75 24.59
N LEU A 178 11.85 8.70 25.90
CA LEU A 178 10.58 8.28 26.48
C LEU A 178 9.43 9.25 26.11
N LEU A 179 9.68 10.53 26.16
CA LEU A 179 8.73 11.57 25.74
C LEU A 179 8.37 11.41 24.24
N PHE A 180 9.37 11.13 23.41
CA PHE A 180 9.18 10.88 22.00
C PHE A 180 8.30 9.64 21.77
N LEU A 181 8.57 8.51 22.43
CA LEU A 181 7.77 7.29 22.37
C LEU A 181 6.33 7.53 22.82
N CYS A 182 6.15 8.21 23.97
CA CYS A 182 4.83 8.56 24.47
C CYS A 182 4.06 9.47 23.50
N GLY A 183 4.76 10.40 22.85
CA GLY A 183 4.18 11.26 21.81
C GLY A 183 3.72 10.45 20.60
N CYS A 184 4.55 9.56 20.09
CA CYS A 184 4.20 8.69 18.96
C CYS A 184 3.03 7.75 19.28
N LEU A 185 3.05 7.13 20.47
CA LEU A 185 1.97 6.25 20.94
C LEU A 185 0.68 7.03 21.17
N GLY A 186 0.77 8.21 21.79
CA GLY A 186 -0.39 9.07 22.01
C GLY A 186 -1.05 9.52 20.73
N LEU A 187 -0.27 10.02 19.76
CA LEU A 187 -0.78 10.42 18.44
C LEU A 187 -1.37 9.23 17.67
N GLY A 188 -0.69 8.08 17.71
CA GLY A 188 -1.18 6.84 17.09
C GLY A 188 -2.49 6.37 17.71
N THR A 189 -2.60 6.40 19.04
CA THR A 189 -3.82 6.02 19.78
C THR A 189 -4.97 6.97 19.46
N VAL A 190 -4.74 8.28 19.48
CA VAL A 190 -5.75 9.28 19.11
C VAL A 190 -6.25 9.03 17.68
N LYS A 191 -5.36 8.81 16.72
CA LYS A 191 -5.73 8.52 15.34
C LYS A 191 -6.53 7.22 15.23
N CYS A 192 -6.14 6.17 15.95
CA CYS A 192 -6.88 4.91 16.01
C CYS A 192 -8.30 5.13 16.59
N VAL A 193 -8.41 5.79 17.75
CA VAL A 193 -9.71 6.06 18.40
C VAL A 193 -10.60 6.88 17.47
N TYR A 194 -10.09 7.93 16.84
CA TYR A 194 -10.88 8.68 15.86
C TYR A 194 -11.33 7.82 14.67
N SER A 195 -10.53 6.88 14.20
CA SER A 195 -10.92 6.01 13.12
C SER A 195 -12.00 4.98 13.49
N PHE A 196 -12.12 4.65 14.80
CA PHE A 196 -13.19 3.78 15.32
C PHE A 196 -14.47 4.54 15.68
N VAL A 197 -14.34 5.81 16.07
CA VAL A 197 -15.47 6.66 16.49
C VAL A 197 -16.07 7.39 15.30
N ASP A 198 -15.32 7.55 14.23
CA ASP A 198 -15.80 8.17 13.01
C ASP A 198 -16.88 7.31 12.34
N LYS A 199 -17.80 7.98 11.65
CA LYS A 199 -18.91 7.34 10.94
C LYS A 199 -18.43 6.12 10.16
N ASP A 200 -19.31 5.14 10.06
CA ASP A 200 -19.11 3.97 9.19
C ASP A 200 -18.64 4.44 7.80
N LYS A 201 -17.36 4.23 7.51
CA LYS A 201 -16.73 4.72 6.27
C LYS A 201 -17.35 4.09 5.02
N ASN A 202 -17.97 2.95 5.19
CA ASN A 202 -18.60 2.18 4.12
C ASN A 202 -20.13 2.31 4.17
N ALA A 203 -20.67 3.37 4.78
CA ALA A 203 -22.12 3.52 4.92
C ALA A 203 -22.84 3.64 3.57
N GLU A 204 -22.24 4.34 2.61
CA GLU A 204 -22.82 4.50 1.28
C GLU A 204 -22.72 3.19 0.47
N GLU A 205 -21.58 2.51 0.54
CA GLU A 205 -21.40 1.18 -0.07
C GLU A 205 -22.40 0.16 0.48
N LYS A 206 -22.63 0.15 1.80
CA LYS A 206 -23.63 -0.73 2.43
C LYS A 206 -25.04 -0.45 1.97
N LYS A 207 -25.40 0.82 1.76
CA LYS A 207 -26.71 1.20 1.21
C LYS A 207 -26.91 0.64 -0.20
N VAL A 208 -25.90 0.80 -1.06
CA VAL A 208 -25.96 0.31 -2.43
C VAL A 208 -26.00 -1.21 -2.45
N ALA A 209 -25.18 -1.89 -1.66
CA ALA A 209 -25.20 -3.34 -1.56
C ALA A 209 -26.56 -3.85 -1.10
N ALA A 210 -27.11 -3.29 -0.02
CA ALA A 210 -28.44 -3.66 0.48
C ALA A 210 -29.55 -3.39 -0.55
N PHE A 211 -29.49 -2.30 -1.31
CA PHE A 211 -30.42 -2.03 -2.39
C PHE A 211 -30.35 -3.09 -3.48
N LEU A 212 -29.13 -3.44 -3.95
CA LEU A 212 -28.93 -4.44 -4.99
C LEU A 212 -29.42 -5.84 -4.55
N GLU A 213 -29.14 -6.22 -3.31
CA GLU A 213 -29.65 -7.47 -2.73
C GLU A 213 -31.19 -7.48 -2.64
N ALA A 214 -31.80 -6.40 -2.16
CA ALA A 214 -33.25 -6.28 -2.05
C ALA A 214 -33.93 -6.35 -3.43
N GLU A 215 -33.32 -5.79 -4.46
CA GLU A 215 -33.77 -5.90 -5.84
C GLU A 215 -33.44 -7.27 -6.48
N GLY A 216 -32.78 -8.18 -5.76
CA GLY A 216 -32.48 -9.54 -6.20
C GLY A 216 -31.41 -9.61 -7.28
N TYR A 217 -30.41 -8.73 -7.25
CA TYR A 217 -29.18 -8.89 -8.03
C TYR A 217 -28.24 -9.85 -7.33
N SER A 218 -27.46 -10.59 -8.13
CA SER A 218 -26.39 -11.48 -7.64
C SER A 218 -25.08 -11.27 -8.39
N PHE A 219 -25.12 -10.60 -9.56
CA PHE A 219 -23.94 -10.40 -10.37
C PHE A 219 -23.94 -9.02 -11.01
N GLY A 220 -22.73 -8.42 -11.13
CA GLY A 220 -22.56 -7.12 -11.77
C GLY A 220 -21.10 -6.76 -12.06
N TYR A 221 -20.92 -5.52 -12.45
CA TYR A 221 -19.62 -4.94 -12.85
C TYR A 221 -19.40 -3.62 -12.14
N ALA A 222 -18.15 -3.37 -11.76
CA ALA A 222 -17.72 -2.09 -11.20
C ALA A 222 -16.21 -1.89 -11.39
N SER A 223 -15.70 -0.68 -11.08
CA SER A 223 -14.26 -0.49 -10.95
C SER A 223 -13.69 -1.35 -9.82
N TYR A 224 -12.39 -1.65 -9.88
CA TYR A 224 -11.69 -2.57 -8.97
C TYR A 224 -12.02 -2.38 -7.48
N TRP A 225 -11.94 -1.15 -6.99
CA TRP A 225 -12.21 -0.89 -5.56
C TRP A 225 -13.67 -1.10 -5.21
N ASN A 226 -14.58 -0.64 -6.06
CA ASN A 226 -16.01 -0.77 -5.84
C ASN A 226 -16.50 -2.22 -5.97
N ALA A 227 -15.96 -2.98 -6.93
CA ALA A 227 -16.32 -4.38 -7.10
C ALA A 227 -15.97 -5.22 -5.88
N ASN A 228 -14.74 -5.10 -5.41
CA ASN A 228 -14.29 -5.89 -4.26
C ASN A 228 -15.04 -5.54 -2.98
N ILE A 229 -15.31 -4.24 -2.74
CA ILE A 229 -16.03 -3.82 -1.53
C ILE A 229 -17.49 -4.25 -1.56
N MET A 230 -18.16 -4.23 -2.72
CA MET A 230 -19.54 -4.71 -2.85
C MET A 230 -19.64 -6.20 -2.55
N THR A 231 -18.72 -7.01 -3.07
CA THR A 231 -18.67 -8.45 -2.79
C THR A 231 -18.41 -8.73 -1.31
N GLU A 232 -17.50 -7.98 -0.68
CA GLU A 232 -17.19 -8.12 0.74
C GLU A 232 -18.39 -7.75 1.64
N LEU A 233 -19.01 -6.59 1.40
CA LEU A 233 -20.09 -6.07 2.24
C LEU A 233 -21.41 -6.84 2.10
N SER A 234 -21.57 -7.60 1.02
CA SER A 234 -22.72 -8.50 0.80
C SER A 234 -22.46 -9.95 1.22
N ASP A 235 -21.36 -10.22 1.94
CA ASP A 235 -20.93 -11.59 2.28
C ASP A 235 -20.89 -12.53 1.05
N GLY A 236 -20.58 -11.99 -0.13
CA GLY A 236 -20.49 -12.71 -1.40
C GLY A 236 -21.84 -12.99 -2.07
N VAL A 237 -22.94 -12.41 -1.60
CA VAL A 237 -24.26 -12.48 -2.29
C VAL A 237 -24.18 -11.75 -3.63
N LEU A 238 -23.48 -10.61 -3.66
CA LEU A 238 -23.17 -9.89 -4.87
C LEU A 238 -21.78 -10.30 -5.36
N GLU A 239 -21.71 -11.01 -6.45
CA GLU A 239 -20.45 -11.29 -7.15
C GLU A 239 -20.19 -10.18 -8.17
N VAL A 240 -19.14 -9.39 -7.97
CA VAL A 240 -18.90 -8.21 -8.81
C VAL A 240 -17.56 -8.34 -9.54
N ALA A 241 -17.62 -8.32 -10.86
CA ALA A 241 -16.45 -8.39 -11.73
C ALA A 241 -15.80 -7.02 -11.91
N ASN A 242 -14.48 -6.99 -11.95
CA ASN A 242 -13.72 -5.75 -12.07
C ASN A 242 -13.62 -5.28 -13.53
N ILE A 243 -14.02 -4.03 -13.79
CA ILE A 243 -13.74 -3.30 -15.03
C ILE A 243 -12.52 -2.41 -14.81
N GLY A 244 -11.57 -2.48 -15.72
CA GLY A 244 -10.34 -1.67 -15.70
C GLY A 244 -10.48 -0.36 -16.44
N ASP A 245 -11.22 -0.39 -17.55
CA ASP A 245 -11.47 0.77 -18.38
C ASP A 245 -12.92 0.72 -18.89
N PHE A 246 -13.68 1.76 -18.58
CA PHE A 246 -15.07 1.87 -18.97
C PHE A 246 -15.27 2.26 -20.44
N GLU A 247 -14.29 2.91 -21.08
CA GLU A 247 -14.38 3.24 -22.51
C GLU A 247 -14.40 1.99 -23.39
N THR A 248 -13.53 1.05 -23.07
CA THR A 248 -13.39 -0.22 -23.78
C THR A 248 -14.10 -1.38 -23.10
N MET A 249 -14.70 -1.16 -21.95
CA MET A 249 -15.28 -2.19 -21.08
C MET A 249 -14.32 -3.36 -20.82
N SER A 250 -13.01 -3.07 -20.74
CA SER A 250 -11.99 -4.09 -20.57
C SER A 250 -11.94 -4.60 -19.14
N TYR A 251 -11.73 -5.89 -18.99
CA TYR A 251 -11.67 -6.53 -17.69
C TYR A 251 -10.37 -6.25 -16.96
N PHE A 252 -10.49 -6.02 -15.65
CA PHE A 252 -9.38 -5.95 -14.73
C PHE A 252 -9.32 -7.18 -13.84
N ARG A 253 -8.69 -8.23 -14.32
CA ARG A 253 -8.77 -9.58 -13.71
C ARG A 253 -7.99 -9.75 -12.40
N TRP A 254 -7.31 -8.74 -11.93
CA TRP A 254 -6.52 -8.80 -10.72
C TRP A 254 -7.42 -8.94 -9.47
N SER A 255 -7.03 -9.84 -8.56
CA SER A 255 -7.77 -10.12 -7.31
C SER A 255 -9.26 -10.41 -7.51
N SER A 256 -9.62 -11.01 -8.64
CA SER A 256 -11.00 -11.36 -8.96
C SER A 256 -11.06 -12.80 -9.47
N PRO A 257 -12.08 -13.59 -9.11
CA PRO A 257 -12.23 -14.95 -9.60
C PRO A 257 -12.34 -14.99 -11.13
N MET A 258 -11.56 -15.87 -11.76
CA MET A 258 -11.54 -15.97 -13.23
C MET A 258 -12.89 -16.34 -13.82
N LYS A 259 -13.67 -17.11 -13.11
CA LYS A 259 -15.03 -17.52 -13.51
C LYS A 259 -15.95 -16.32 -13.83
N TYR A 260 -15.74 -15.16 -13.21
CA TYR A 260 -16.55 -13.96 -13.46
C TYR A 260 -16.42 -13.40 -14.88
N TYR A 261 -15.38 -13.80 -15.60
CA TYR A 261 -15.06 -13.32 -16.94
C TYR A 261 -15.39 -14.36 -18.05
N GLU A 262 -16.05 -15.46 -17.66
CA GLU A 262 -16.57 -16.45 -18.60
C GLU A 262 -17.94 -15.97 -19.11
N THR A 263 -18.15 -16.07 -20.42
CA THR A 263 -19.33 -15.49 -21.11
C THR A 263 -20.65 -16.11 -20.68
N ASP A 264 -20.62 -17.31 -20.14
CA ASP A 264 -21.78 -18.09 -19.68
C ASP A 264 -21.87 -18.23 -18.15
N TYR A 265 -20.97 -17.57 -17.42
CA TYR A 265 -20.95 -17.66 -15.95
C TYR A 265 -22.23 -17.17 -15.31
N HIS A 266 -22.75 -16.03 -15.74
CA HIS A 266 -24.00 -15.48 -15.24
C HIS A 266 -25.03 -15.30 -16.33
N GLN A 267 -26.24 -15.79 -16.05
CA GLN A 267 -27.39 -15.64 -16.94
C GLN A 267 -28.50 -14.89 -16.19
N GLY A 268 -28.99 -13.81 -16.79
CA GLY A 268 -30.04 -12.98 -16.21
C GLY A 268 -29.61 -11.54 -15.98
N LYS A 269 -30.40 -10.83 -15.23
CA LYS A 269 -30.17 -9.41 -14.97
C LYS A 269 -28.84 -9.15 -14.29
N THR A 270 -28.16 -8.13 -14.72
CA THR A 270 -26.89 -7.69 -14.17
C THR A 270 -26.88 -6.18 -13.94
N PHE A 271 -25.88 -5.68 -13.25
CA PHE A 271 -25.75 -4.26 -13.00
C PHE A 271 -24.35 -3.74 -13.34
N LEU A 272 -24.28 -2.44 -13.61
CA LEU A 272 -23.04 -1.67 -13.68
C LEU A 272 -23.07 -0.60 -12.60
N LEU A 273 -22.12 -0.68 -11.65
CA LEU A 273 -21.96 0.30 -10.57
C LEU A 273 -20.82 1.25 -10.92
N MET A 274 -21.11 2.54 -10.82
CA MET A 274 -20.15 3.63 -11.04
C MET A 274 -20.22 4.63 -9.90
N THR A 275 -19.14 5.38 -9.67
CA THR A 275 -19.23 6.59 -8.86
C THR A 275 -19.89 7.73 -9.66
N GLY A 276 -20.36 8.76 -8.96
CA GLY A 276 -20.91 9.96 -9.62
C GLY A 276 -19.89 10.61 -10.56
N GLU A 277 -18.61 10.69 -10.15
CA GLU A 277 -17.52 11.21 -10.98
C GLU A 277 -17.31 10.37 -12.25
N GLN A 278 -17.26 9.04 -12.11
CA GLN A 278 -17.16 8.14 -13.27
C GLN A 278 -18.34 8.29 -14.22
N ARG A 279 -19.53 8.42 -13.68
CA ARG A 279 -20.74 8.64 -14.50
C ARG A 279 -20.69 9.94 -15.28
N GLU A 280 -20.15 11.01 -14.71
CA GLU A 280 -19.95 12.29 -15.40
C GLU A 280 -18.86 12.19 -16.47
N GLU A 281 -17.72 11.62 -16.12
CA GLU A 281 -16.58 11.42 -17.02
C GLU A 281 -16.96 10.57 -18.25
N TYR A 282 -17.71 9.51 -18.05
CA TYR A 282 -18.10 8.55 -19.08
C TYR A 282 -19.54 8.73 -19.59
N SER A 283 -20.14 9.89 -19.41
CA SER A 283 -21.57 10.18 -19.72
C SER A 283 -21.98 9.88 -21.16
N ASP A 284 -21.06 9.97 -22.12
CA ASP A 284 -21.32 9.74 -23.54
C ASP A 284 -21.24 8.28 -23.99
N LEU A 285 -20.78 7.39 -23.12
CA LEU A 285 -20.66 5.99 -23.49
C LEU A 285 -22.00 5.34 -23.82
N LYS A 286 -22.00 4.53 -24.87
CA LYS A 286 -23.19 3.81 -25.32
C LYS A 286 -23.71 2.85 -24.25
N VAL A 287 -22.82 2.20 -23.49
CA VAL A 287 -23.23 1.31 -22.41
C VAL A 287 -24.15 2.00 -21.43
N LEU A 288 -23.88 3.26 -21.05
CA LEU A 288 -24.76 4.01 -20.14
C LEU A 288 -26.08 4.42 -20.80
N LYS A 289 -26.10 4.65 -22.12
CA LYS A 289 -27.30 4.99 -22.88
C LYS A 289 -28.22 3.77 -23.01
N ASN A 290 -27.68 2.56 -23.06
CA ASN A 290 -28.43 1.31 -23.15
C ASN A 290 -28.91 0.83 -21.78
N GLY A 291 -28.21 1.20 -20.70
CA GLY A 291 -28.57 0.82 -19.35
C GLY A 291 -29.71 1.65 -18.75
N LYS A 292 -30.57 1.02 -17.97
CA LYS A 292 -31.59 1.71 -17.19
C LYS A 292 -31.05 2.09 -15.82
N GLN A 293 -30.93 3.39 -15.53
CA GLN A 293 -30.54 3.84 -14.20
C GLN A 293 -31.60 3.41 -13.17
N ILE A 294 -31.21 2.66 -12.13
CA ILE A 294 -32.08 2.13 -11.09
C ILE A 294 -31.78 2.69 -9.70
N TYR A 295 -30.58 3.23 -9.51
CA TYR A 295 -30.15 3.85 -8.25
C TYR A 295 -29.27 5.05 -8.54
N ALA A 296 -29.38 6.10 -7.74
CA ALA A 296 -28.43 7.19 -7.67
C ALA A 296 -28.49 7.84 -6.29
N ASP A 297 -27.33 8.14 -5.74
CA ASP A 297 -27.13 9.03 -4.60
C ASP A 297 -25.98 9.99 -4.88
N ASP A 298 -25.46 10.66 -3.85
CA ASP A 298 -24.36 11.61 -3.99
C ASP A 298 -23.04 10.95 -4.38
N THR A 299 -22.88 9.64 -4.18
CA THR A 299 -21.63 8.89 -4.35
C THR A 299 -21.71 7.89 -5.49
N TYR A 300 -22.83 7.16 -5.63
CA TYR A 300 -22.97 6.02 -6.52
C TYR A 300 -24.15 6.14 -7.47
N VAL A 301 -23.98 5.55 -8.65
CA VAL A 301 -25.02 5.38 -9.66
C VAL A 301 -25.00 3.92 -10.13
N VAL A 302 -26.17 3.29 -10.24
CA VAL A 302 -26.30 1.91 -10.72
C VAL A 302 -27.18 1.87 -11.96
N PHE A 303 -26.70 1.17 -12.97
CA PHE A 303 -27.41 0.87 -14.20
C PHE A 303 -27.78 -0.61 -14.26
N HIS A 304 -29.01 -0.90 -14.64
CA HIS A 304 -29.55 -2.24 -14.86
C HIS A 304 -29.42 -2.64 -16.32
N TYR A 305 -29.18 -3.92 -16.55
CA TYR A 305 -29.20 -4.60 -17.85
C TYR A 305 -29.90 -5.95 -17.69
N ASP A 306 -30.62 -6.39 -18.71
CA ASP A 306 -31.33 -7.67 -18.70
C ASP A 306 -30.37 -8.85 -18.86
N SER A 307 -29.18 -8.62 -19.40
CA SER A 307 -28.15 -9.66 -19.61
C SER A 307 -26.73 -9.07 -19.58
N VAL A 308 -25.75 -9.94 -19.35
CA VAL A 308 -24.32 -9.61 -19.45
C VAL A 308 -23.95 -9.12 -20.86
N GLN A 309 -24.57 -9.69 -21.90
CA GLN A 309 -24.30 -9.33 -23.29
C GLN A 309 -24.66 -7.87 -23.60
N GLU A 310 -25.67 -7.32 -22.95
CA GLU A 310 -26.04 -5.91 -23.13
C GLU A 310 -25.01 -4.95 -22.59
N VAL A 311 -24.31 -5.32 -21.50
CA VAL A 311 -23.22 -4.51 -20.93
C VAL A 311 -22.06 -4.37 -21.93
N PHE A 312 -21.80 -5.38 -22.75
CA PHE A 312 -20.69 -5.44 -23.68
C PHE A 312 -21.10 -5.32 -25.15
N ALA A 313 -22.38 -5.05 -25.46
CA ALA A 313 -22.90 -5.07 -26.82
C ALA A 313 -22.23 -4.08 -27.80
N ASP A 314 -21.67 -3.02 -27.26
CA ASP A 314 -21.08 -1.90 -28.03
C ASP A 314 -19.64 -1.56 -27.65
N SER A 315 -18.95 -2.47 -26.92
CA SER A 315 -17.54 -2.31 -26.51
C SER A 315 -16.55 -2.84 -27.55
#